data_c5a657ddd8fc51641e6a4ea5482c09f8
#
_entry.id   c5a657ddd8fc51641e6a4ea5482c09f8
#
_cell.length_a   1.000
_cell.length_b   1.000
_cell.length_c   1.000
_cell.angle_alpha   90.00
_cell.angle_beta   90.00
_cell.angle_gamma   90.00
#
_symmetry.space_group_name_H-M   'P 1'
#
loop_
_entity.id
_entity.type
_entity.pdbx_description
1 polymer ?
#
loop_
_entity_poly.entity_id
_entity_poly.type
_entity_poly.pdbx_seq_one_letter_code
_entity_poly.pdbx_strand_id
1 'polypeptide(L)'
;EEGRILYELPRYSNNTFYSMALQLALMYYDLDEDALQYRTTRLKAVDSGGNVVLEMPLANRQVIEINWFSKWKNDKLNPRCSLAELFNRARDFYEGSEQERVAAKAFFDQLHGAIVLVGATDPSLLDLAPTPFDATPVPNVGIQGNLIKTLVSGLYIKRLPVWATMLVIGLLTALLTGIVIYRGVHSVVYDTAVIILFFTYLVFVFLAFNLWHLVLPVVAPVGAAVTTMIAGLVMRIIDYERQKRRMRNLFGTYIAPDLVSRMVERREEPQLGGVEESITSFFSDIEQFTLLSEELRPSELVTLINEYLE
;
A
#
# COMPACT_ATOMS: atom_id res chain seq x y z
N GLU A 1 -7.64 12.22 -2.49
CA GLU A 1 -7.93 13.31 -1.52
C GLU A 1 -9.37 13.25 -1.00
N GLU A 2 -10.22 12.44 -1.57
CA GLU A 2 -11.60 12.28 -1.12
C GLU A 2 -11.66 11.51 0.21
N GLY A 3 -12.14 12.18 1.24
CA GLY A 3 -12.38 11.61 2.57
C GLY A 3 -11.53 12.14 3.71
N ARG A 4 -10.64 13.10 3.46
CA ARG A 4 -9.89 13.80 4.50
C ARG A 4 -10.55 15.14 4.78
N ILE A 5 -11.34 15.22 5.83
CA ILE A 5 -11.72 16.51 6.36
C ILE A 5 -10.64 16.92 7.35
N LEU A 6 -9.84 17.84 6.91
CA LEU A 6 -8.71 18.37 7.64
C LEU A 6 -9.19 19.64 8.36
N TYR A 7 -9.13 19.65 9.68
CA TYR A 7 -9.40 20.86 10.45
C TYR A 7 -8.10 21.58 10.75
N GLU A 8 -7.83 22.65 10.01
CA GLU A 8 -6.72 23.53 10.32
C GLU A 8 -7.03 24.31 11.60
N LEU A 9 -6.02 24.50 12.42
CA LEU A 9 -6.10 25.44 13.55
C LEU A 9 -5.95 26.86 12.96
N PRO A 10 -7.03 27.64 12.82
CA PRO A 10 -6.94 28.97 12.25
C PRO A 10 -6.14 29.88 13.17
N ARG A 11 -5.13 30.55 12.60
CA ARG A 11 -4.41 31.63 13.30
C ARG A 11 -4.90 32.95 12.79
N TYR A 12 -5.44 33.72 13.67
CA TYR A 12 -5.84 35.09 13.36
C TYR A 12 -5.07 36.06 14.26
N SER A 13 -4.22 36.91 13.65
CA SER A 13 -3.34 37.81 14.39
C SER A 13 -2.40 37.02 15.35
N ASN A 14 -2.25 37.44 16.59
CA ASN A 14 -1.47 36.74 17.62
C ASN A 14 -2.28 35.70 18.42
N ASN A 15 -3.57 35.58 18.13
CA ASN A 15 -4.45 34.65 18.84
C ASN A 15 -4.60 33.33 18.03
N THR A 16 -4.55 32.22 18.70
CA THR A 16 -4.86 30.91 18.13
C THR A 16 -6.28 30.55 18.51
N PHE A 17 -7.14 30.33 17.52
CA PHE A 17 -8.50 29.85 17.75
C PHE A 17 -8.54 28.35 17.52
N TYR A 18 -8.99 27.61 18.51
CA TYR A 18 -9.15 26.17 18.42
C TYR A 18 -10.53 25.82 17.87
N SER A 19 -10.64 24.70 17.17
CA SER A 19 -11.92 24.20 16.67
C SER A 19 -12.87 23.92 17.85
N MET A 20 -14.17 24.10 17.61
CA MET A 20 -15.21 23.77 18.61
C MET A 20 -15.05 22.34 19.15
N ALA A 21 -14.74 21.39 18.29
CA ALA A 21 -14.54 19.99 18.70
C ALA A 21 -13.37 19.81 19.68
N LEU A 22 -12.26 20.54 19.49
CA LEU A 22 -11.13 20.48 20.42
C LEU A 22 -11.49 21.13 21.75
N GLN A 23 -12.16 22.28 21.74
CA GLN A 23 -12.63 22.94 22.97
C GLN A 23 -13.57 22.05 23.76
N LEU A 24 -14.53 21.40 23.10
CA LEU A 24 -15.44 20.44 23.75
C LEU A 24 -14.72 19.22 24.30
N ALA A 25 -13.67 18.73 23.62
CA ALA A 25 -12.86 17.64 24.14
C ALA A 25 -12.05 18.06 25.38
N LEU A 26 -11.49 19.27 25.40
CA LEU A 26 -10.83 19.81 26.58
C LEU A 26 -11.81 19.95 27.76
N MET A 27 -12.97 20.54 27.52
CA MET A 27 -14.02 20.65 28.54
C MET A 27 -14.46 19.27 29.09
N TYR A 28 -14.54 18.26 28.24
CA TYR A 28 -14.86 16.90 28.65
C TYR A 28 -13.84 16.32 29.64
N TYR A 29 -12.57 16.67 29.48
CA TYR A 29 -11.47 16.25 30.37
C TYR A 29 -11.15 17.26 31.49
N ASP A 30 -11.98 18.30 31.67
CA ASP A 30 -11.77 19.38 32.63
C ASP A 30 -10.40 20.07 32.46
N LEU A 31 -10.07 20.39 31.22
CA LEU A 31 -8.82 21.03 30.81
C LEU A 31 -9.10 22.37 30.14
N ASP A 32 -8.23 23.34 30.42
CA ASP A 32 -8.22 24.67 29.76
C ASP A 32 -7.30 24.67 28.52
N GLU A 33 -7.39 25.67 27.67
CA GLU A 33 -6.56 25.87 26.49
C GLU A 33 -5.05 25.94 26.81
N ASP A 34 -4.71 26.46 28.01
CA ASP A 34 -3.32 26.55 28.49
C ASP A 34 -2.69 25.16 28.74
N ALA A 35 -3.50 24.11 28.88
CA ALA A 35 -3.05 22.74 28.97
C ALA A 35 -2.43 22.22 27.67
N LEU A 36 -2.63 22.93 26.55
CA LEU A 36 -2.19 22.48 25.23
C LEU A 36 -0.72 22.78 24.99
N GLN A 37 0.04 21.72 24.67
CA GLN A 37 1.44 21.78 24.29
C GLN A 37 1.59 21.33 22.83
N TYR A 38 1.94 22.27 21.97
CA TYR A 38 2.16 22.00 20.55
C TYR A 38 3.58 21.47 20.33
N ARG A 39 3.66 20.31 19.66
CA ARG A 39 4.88 19.73 19.11
C ARG A 39 4.73 19.58 17.59
N THR A 40 5.81 19.55 16.85
CA THR A 40 5.80 19.55 15.37
C THR A 40 4.88 18.50 14.73
N THR A 41 4.68 17.37 15.37
CA THR A 41 3.88 16.23 14.84
C THR A 41 2.77 15.77 15.78
N ARG A 42 2.62 16.43 16.94
CA ARG A 42 1.66 16.04 17.97
C ARG A 42 1.17 17.27 18.74
N LEU A 43 -0.08 17.24 19.13
CA LEU A 43 -0.67 18.15 20.09
C LEU A 43 -0.95 17.37 21.37
N LYS A 44 -0.44 17.83 22.50
CA LYS A 44 -0.65 17.21 23.80
C LYS A 44 -1.51 18.14 24.68
N ALA A 45 -2.43 17.56 25.43
CA ALA A 45 -3.08 18.24 26.52
C ALA A 45 -2.60 17.60 27.85
N VAL A 46 -2.15 18.46 28.76
CA VAL A 46 -1.48 18.04 30.02
C VAL A 46 -2.29 18.58 31.17
N ASP A 47 -2.54 17.75 32.17
CA ASP A 47 -3.23 18.17 33.39
C ASP A 47 -2.35 19.06 34.28
N SER A 48 -2.90 19.61 35.35
CA SER A 48 -2.19 20.42 36.33
C SER A 48 -1.07 19.64 37.06
N GLY A 49 -1.11 18.33 37.04
CA GLY A 49 -0.09 17.43 37.59
C GLY A 49 1.06 17.11 36.61
N GLY A 50 0.99 17.59 35.36
CA GLY A 50 1.98 17.30 34.34
C GLY A 50 1.76 15.97 33.58
N ASN A 51 0.64 15.27 33.82
CA ASN A 51 0.32 14.04 33.10
C ASN A 51 -0.31 14.33 31.76
N VAL A 52 0.05 13.57 30.73
CA VAL A 52 -0.54 13.70 29.41
C VAL A 52 -1.91 13.03 29.40
N VAL A 53 -2.97 13.82 29.27
CA VAL A 53 -4.37 13.35 29.20
C VAL A 53 -4.74 13.00 27.75
N LEU A 54 -4.35 13.86 26.81
CA LEU A 54 -4.58 13.65 25.38
C LEU A 54 -3.27 13.79 24.60
N GLU A 55 -3.02 12.88 23.65
CA GLU A 55 -1.90 13.00 22.74
C GLU A 55 -2.40 12.75 21.31
N MET A 56 -2.59 13.81 20.57
CA MET A 56 -3.19 13.82 19.24
C MET A 56 -2.09 13.86 18.16
N PRO A 57 -1.98 12.89 17.27
CA PRO A 57 -1.06 12.96 16.14
C PRO A 57 -1.56 14.01 15.14
N LEU A 58 -0.65 14.87 14.68
CA LEU A 58 -0.94 15.87 13.66
C LEU A 58 -0.41 15.43 12.30
N ALA A 59 -1.31 15.28 11.34
CA ALA A 59 -0.94 15.13 9.94
C ALA A 59 -0.52 16.50 9.40
N ASN A 60 0.55 16.52 8.58
CA ASN A 60 1.09 17.77 8.00
C ASN A 60 1.33 18.90 9.00
N ARG A 61 1.60 18.58 10.28
CA ARG A 61 1.90 19.51 11.38
C ARG A 61 0.73 20.35 11.90
N GLN A 62 -0.46 20.30 11.30
CA GLN A 62 -1.55 21.21 11.65
C GLN A 62 -2.93 20.55 11.72
N VAL A 63 -3.03 19.27 11.30
CA VAL A 63 -4.31 18.69 10.97
C VAL A 63 -4.52 17.37 11.72
N ILE A 64 -5.70 17.18 12.30
CA ILE A 64 -6.13 15.92 12.91
C ILE A 64 -6.97 15.14 11.89
N GLU A 65 -6.63 13.88 11.65
CA GLU A 65 -7.46 13.01 10.82
C GLU A 65 -8.63 12.46 11.63
N ILE A 66 -9.83 12.58 11.08
CA ILE A 66 -11.05 12.08 11.73
C ILE A 66 -11.09 10.56 11.58
N ASN A 67 -11.24 9.86 12.69
CA ASN A 67 -11.60 8.46 12.69
C ASN A 67 -13.12 8.35 12.52
N TRP A 68 -13.55 7.69 11.44
CA TRP A 68 -14.96 7.52 11.13
C TRP A 68 -15.47 6.23 11.78
N PHE A 69 -16.32 6.36 12.79
CA PHE A 69 -16.82 5.21 13.56
C PHE A 69 -17.99 4.50 12.87
N SER A 70 -18.81 5.23 12.12
CA SER A 70 -19.99 4.67 11.47
C SER A 70 -20.59 5.62 10.43
N LYS A 71 -21.52 5.10 9.64
CA LYS A 71 -22.39 5.92 8.78
C LYS A 71 -23.21 6.89 9.60
N TRP A 72 -23.55 8.02 9.00
CA TRP A 72 -24.40 9.05 9.62
C TRP A 72 -25.72 8.47 10.16
N LYS A 73 -26.36 7.60 9.39
CA LYS A 73 -27.66 7.00 9.74
C LYS A 73 -27.60 5.83 10.75
N ASN A 74 -26.46 5.60 11.38
CA ASN A 74 -26.35 4.57 12.43
C ASN A 74 -26.82 5.12 13.78
N ASP A 75 -28.08 4.85 14.15
CA ASP A 75 -28.70 5.38 15.36
C ASP A 75 -28.09 4.87 16.67
N LYS A 76 -27.40 3.71 16.63
CA LYS A 76 -26.70 3.18 17.83
C LYS A 76 -25.44 3.97 18.16
N LEU A 77 -24.69 4.39 17.13
CA LEU A 77 -23.45 5.12 17.32
C LEU A 77 -23.61 6.63 17.14
N ASN A 78 -24.68 7.08 16.49
CA ASN A 78 -25.04 8.47 16.26
C ASN A 78 -26.49 8.71 16.69
N PRO A 79 -26.83 8.59 18.00
CA PRO A 79 -28.19 8.83 18.47
C PRO A 79 -28.61 10.26 18.12
N ARG A 80 -29.81 10.41 17.60
CA ARG A 80 -30.35 11.68 17.09
C ARG A 80 -31.79 11.83 17.51
N CYS A 81 -32.16 13.03 17.82
CA CYS A 81 -33.57 13.41 17.97
C CYS A 81 -33.83 14.72 17.23
N SER A 82 -35.03 14.93 16.77
CA SER A 82 -35.44 16.22 16.22
C SER A 82 -35.65 17.23 17.34
N LEU A 83 -35.47 18.52 17.01
CA LEU A 83 -35.77 19.59 17.97
C LEU A 83 -37.23 19.55 18.40
N ALA A 84 -38.15 19.20 17.50
CA ALA A 84 -39.58 19.02 17.80
C ALA A 84 -39.82 17.90 18.82
N GLU A 85 -39.11 16.79 18.70
CA GLU A 85 -39.17 15.70 19.67
C GLU A 85 -38.64 16.14 21.04
N LEU A 86 -37.52 16.87 21.06
CA LEU A 86 -36.95 17.41 22.30
C LEU A 86 -37.96 18.31 23.01
N PHE A 87 -38.62 19.25 22.30
CA PHE A 87 -39.65 20.09 22.87
C PHE A 87 -40.88 19.32 23.35
N ASN A 88 -41.33 18.30 22.61
CA ASN A 88 -42.41 17.43 23.05
C ASN A 88 -42.06 16.72 24.36
N ARG A 89 -40.85 16.12 24.44
CA ARG A 89 -40.36 15.49 25.68
C ARG A 89 -40.26 16.49 26.85
N ALA A 90 -39.83 17.70 26.57
CA ALA A 90 -39.81 18.75 27.60
C ALA A 90 -41.22 19.09 28.10
N ARG A 91 -42.18 19.22 27.18
CA ARG A 91 -43.61 19.45 27.57
C ARG A 91 -44.12 18.26 28.38
N ASP A 92 -43.90 17.03 27.94
CA ASP A 92 -44.35 15.84 28.67
C ASP A 92 -43.74 15.72 30.09
N PHE A 93 -42.50 16.23 30.25
CA PHE A 93 -41.84 16.28 31.56
C PHE A 93 -42.51 17.27 32.52
N TYR A 94 -42.93 18.43 32.03
CA TYR A 94 -43.53 19.49 32.87
C TYR A 94 -45.05 19.35 33.02
N GLU A 95 -45.77 19.00 31.98
CA GLU A 95 -47.21 19.06 31.85
C GLU A 95 -47.90 17.70 31.69
N GLY A 96 -47.12 16.65 31.38
CA GLY A 96 -47.65 15.33 31.06
C GLY A 96 -48.18 14.53 32.25
N SER A 97 -48.83 13.44 31.95
CA SER A 97 -49.23 12.40 32.92
C SER A 97 -48.01 11.78 33.60
N GLU A 98 -48.19 11.03 34.69
CA GLU A 98 -47.11 10.40 35.42
C GLU A 98 -46.27 9.44 34.52
N GLN A 99 -46.93 8.70 33.60
CA GLN A 99 -46.24 7.80 32.67
C GLN A 99 -45.38 8.61 31.63
N GLU A 100 -45.91 9.73 31.11
CA GLU A 100 -45.21 10.60 30.21
C GLU A 100 -44.01 11.27 30.89
N ARG A 101 -44.16 11.72 32.13
CA ARG A 101 -43.04 12.29 32.92
C ARG A 101 -41.93 11.29 33.16
N VAL A 102 -42.24 10.04 33.50
CA VAL A 102 -41.22 8.99 33.66
C VAL A 102 -40.47 8.70 32.38
N ALA A 103 -41.21 8.63 31.25
CA ALA A 103 -40.59 8.40 29.93
C ALA A 103 -39.72 9.63 29.51
N ALA A 104 -40.19 10.85 29.71
CA ALA A 104 -39.43 12.03 29.45
C ALA A 104 -38.18 12.20 30.32
N LYS A 105 -38.29 11.85 31.60
CA LYS A 105 -37.15 11.81 32.50
C LYS A 105 -36.10 10.80 32.05
N ALA A 106 -36.48 9.57 31.69
CA ALA A 106 -35.56 8.58 31.17
C ALA A 106 -34.84 9.03 29.89
N PHE A 107 -35.49 9.82 29.05
CA PHE A 107 -34.86 10.44 27.87
C PHE A 107 -33.82 11.49 28.30
N PHE A 108 -34.13 12.40 29.21
CA PHE A 108 -33.21 13.43 29.67
C PHE A 108 -32.07 12.86 30.50
N ASP A 109 -32.30 11.80 31.27
CA ASP A 109 -31.24 11.09 32.01
C ASP A 109 -30.13 10.51 31.08
N GLN A 110 -30.49 10.15 29.82
CA GLN A 110 -29.50 9.72 28.82
C GLN A 110 -28.60 10.87 28.33
N LEU A 111 -29.04 12.13 28.46
CA LEU A 111 -28.26 13.31 28.07
C LEU A 111 -27.34 13.77 29.20
N HIS A 112 -27.48 13.24 30.39
CA HIS A 112 -26.65 13.63 31.53
C HIS A 112 -25.18 13.22 31.29
N GLY A 113 -24.27 14.17 31.36
CA GLY A 113 -22.84 13.93 31.09
C GLY A 113 -22.49 13.71 29.59
N ALA A 114 -23.46 13.87 28.70
CA ALA A 114 -23.22 13.74 27.25
C ALA A 114 -22.87 15.09 26.60
N ILE A 115 -22.05 15.04 25.57
CA ILE A 115 -21.85 16.17 24.66
C ILE A 115 -22.99 16.17 23.64
N VAL A 116 -23.86 17.19 23.71
CA VAL A 116 -24.98 17.34 22.80
C VAL A 116 -24.65 18.39 21.73
N LEU A 117 -24.78 18.01 20.48
CA LEU A 117 -24.59 18.91 19.34
C LEU A 117 -25.92 19.28 18.73
N VAL A 118 -26.16 20.57 18.56
CA VAL A 118 -27.33 21.07 17.84
C VAL A 118 -26.87 21.62 16.50
N GLY A 119 -27.47 21.15 15.42
CA GLY A 119 -27.10 21.60 14.08
C GLY A 119 -28.19 21.36 13.04
N ALA A 120 -28.06 22.03 11.91
CA ALA A 120 -28.97 21.90 10.80
C ALA A 120 -28.80 20.53 10.14
N THR A 121 -29.91 19.83 9.87
CA THR A 121 -29.92 18.54 9.18
C THR A 121 -30.72 18.56 7.88
N ASP A 122 -31.40 19.66 7.58
CA ASP A 122 -32.19 19.85 6.36
C ASP A 122 -31.23 20.12 5.17
N PRO A 123 -31.29 19.32 4.09
CA PRO A 123 -30.47 19.55 2.90
C PRO A 123 -30.63 20.91 2.24
N SER A 124 -31.78 21.57 2.42
CA SER A 124 -32.04 22.92 1.87
C SER A 124 -31.14 23.99 2.46
N LEU A 125 -30.59 23.77 3.65
CA LEU A 125 -29.67 24.69 4.32
C LEU A 125 -28.22 24.58 3.82
N LEU A 126 -27.95 23.64 2.93
CA LEU A 126 -26.64 23.41 2.28
C LEU A 126 -25.46 23.20 3.24
N ASP A 127 -25.74 22.90 4.51
CA ASP A 127 -24.69 22.60 5.52
C ASP A 127 -24.34 21.10 5.49
N LEU A 128 -23.90 20.64 4.33
CA LEU A 128 -23.59 19.24 4.04
C LEU A 128 -22.15 19.07 3.58
N ALA A 129 -21.52 17.96 3.95
CA ALA A 129 -20.22 17.59 3.44
C ALA A 129 -20.10 16.08 3.18
N PRO A 130 -19.25 15.65 2.23
CA PRO A 130 -19.02 14.24 1.95
C PRO A 130 -18.27 13.55 3.08
N THR A 131 -18.58 12.27 3.28
CA THR A 131 -17.86 11.38 4.21
C THR A 131 -17.39 10.14 3.47
N PRO A 132 -16.37 9.42 3.96
CA PRO A 132 -15.91 8.19 3.32
C PRO A 132 -16.89 7.02 3.46
N PHE A 133 -17.87 7.10 4.36
CA PHE A 133 -18.82 6.01 4.61
C PHE A 133 -20.20 6.19 3.96
N ASP A 134 -20.57 7.43 3.70
CA ASP A 134 -21.91 7.74 3.21
C ASP A 134 -21.87 8.03 1.70
N ALA A 135 -22.81 7.45 0.95
CA ALA A 135 -22.91 7.66 -0.50
C ALA A 135 -23.38 9.08 -0.87
N THR A 136 -24.02 9.78 0.08
CA THR A 136 -24.52 11.15 -0.07
C THR A 136 -23.93 12.04 1.00
N PRO A 137 -23.72 13.33 0.72
CA PRO A 137 -23.26 14.28 1.73
C PRO A 137 -24.13 14.26 2.99
N VAL A 138 -23.50 14.38 4.13
CA VAL A 138 -24.14 14.37 5.44
C VAL A 138 -24.07 15.74 6.12
N PRO A 139 -24.95 16.06 7.08
CA PRO A 139 -24.88 17.30 7.84
C PRO A 139 -23.54 17.49 8.55
N ASN A 140 -22.96 18.68 8.49
CA ASN A 140 -21.68 19.01 9.10
C ASN A 140 -21.66 18.77 10.62
N VAL A 141 -22.79 18.88 11.30
CA VAL A 141 -22.91 18.51 12.71
C VAL A 141 -22.50 17.06 12.97
N GLY A 142 -22.76 16.14 12.04
CA GLY A 142 -22.33 14.76 12.14
C GLY A 142 -20.82 14.58 11.98
N ILE A 143 -20.20 15.42 11.16
CA ILE A 143 -18.73 15.44 11.01
C ILE A 143 -18.08 15.96 12.28
N GLN A 144 -18.60 17.04 12.86
CA GLN A 144 -18.16 17.56 14.15
C GLN A 144 -18.30 16.49 15.25
N GLY A 145 -19.41 15.75 15.26
CA GLY A 145 -19.62 14.63 16.18
C GLY A 145 -18.58 13.53 16.04
N ASN A 146 -18.19 13.15 14.81
CA ASN A 146 -17.12 12.16 14.60
C ASN A 146 -15.74 12.71 15.01
N LEU A 147 -15.47 13.99 14.79
CA LEU A 147 -14.23 14.62 15.26
C LEU A 147 -14.15 14.60 16.79
N ILE A 148 -15.23 15.00 17.48
CA ILE A 148 -15.29 14.95 18.95
C ILE A 148 -15.09 13.52 19.45
N LYS A 149 -15.77 12.52 18.85
CA LYS A 149 -15.57 11.13 19.19
C LYS A 149 -14.11 10.69 19.01
N THR A 150 -13.45 11.11 17.93
CA THR A 150 -12.03 10.83 17.69
C THR A 150 -11.17 11.41 18.81
N LEU A 151 -11.43 12.64 19.20
CA LEU A 151 -10.67 13.32 20.25
C LEU A 151 -10.89 12.68 21.62
N VAL A 152 -12.16 12.44 22.01
CA VAL A 152 -12.52 11.89 23.31
C VAL A 152 -12.14 10.41 23.44
N SER A 153 -12.28 9.60 22.37
CA SER A 153 -11.92 8.18 22.42
C SER A 153 -10.43 7.91 22.40
N GLY A 154 -9.60 8.86 21.96
CA GLY A 154 -8.17 8.66 21.76
C GLY A 154 -7.82 7.71 20.62
N LEU A 155 -8.81 7.28 19.82
CA LEU A 155 -8.62 6.34 18.71
C LEU A 155 -8.19 7.08 17.44
N TYR A 156 -6.98 7.57 17.46
CA TYR A 156 -6.41 8.35 16.34
C TYR A 156 -5.88 7.46 15.23
N ILE A 157 -6.07 7.91 14.00
CA ILE A 157 -5.41 7.33 12.83
C ILE A 157 -3.93 7.75 12.85
N LYS A 158 -3.04 6.75 12.88
CA LYS A 158 -1.60 6.95 12.90
C LYS A 158 -1.02 6.67 11.52
N ARG A 159 -0.08 7.50 11.07
CA ARG A 159 0.65 7.29 9.83
C ARG A 159 2.12 7.03 10.11
N LEU A 160 2.71 6.15 9.32
CA LEU A 160 4.16 5.96 9.36
C LEU A 160 4.87 7.24 8.89
N PRO A 161 5.95 7.65 9.58
CA PRO A 161 6.81 8.72 9.09
C PRO A 161 7.49 8.31 7.77
N VAL A 162 7.83 9.30 6.96
CA VAL A 162 8.39 9.07 5.62
C VAL A 162 9.63 8.16 5.64
N TRP A 163 10.52 8.34 6.61
CA TRP A 163 11.72 7.50 6.75
C TRP A 163 11.38 6.02 7.00
N ALA A 164 10.37 5.73 7.83
CA ALA A 164 9.94 4.35 8.08
C ALA A 164 9.25 3.74 6.85
N THR A 165 8.51 4.56 6.11
CA THR A 165 7.95 4.15 4.81
C THR A 165 9.06 3.77 3.82
N MET A 166 10.11 4.59 3.71
CA MET A 166 11.27 4.28 2.84
C MET A 166 11.98 3.01 3.29
N LEU A 167 12.10 2.79 4.61
CA LEU A 167 12.70 1.58 5.15
C LEU A 167 11.88 0.33 4.78
N VAL A 168 10.56 0.37 4.92
CA VAL A 168 9.66 -0.74 4.52
C VAL A 168 9.82 -1.05 3.03
N ILE A 169 9.81 -0.03 2.17
CA ILE A 169 9.99 -0.20 0.72
C ILE A 169 11.36 -0.81 0.43
N GLY A 170 12.43 -0.28 1.05
CA GLY A 170 13.80 -0.77 0.88
C GLY A 170 13.96 -2.23 1.30
N LEU A 171 13.40 -2.63 2.45
CA LEU A 171 13.44 -4.02 2.91
C LEU A 171 12.68 -4.97 1.99
N LEU A 172 11.47 -4.60 1.56
CA LEU A 172 10.69 -5.42 0.62
C LEU A 172 11.41 -5.56 -0.72
N THR A 173 11.97 -4.48 -1.25
CA THR A 173 12.71 -4.49 -2.51
C THR A 173 14.00 -5.33 -2.38
N ALA A 174 14.74 -5.18 -1.30
CA ALA A 174 15.96 -5.95 -1.04
C ALA A 174 15.66 -7.46 -0.91
N LEU A 175 14.58 -7.81 -0.22
CA LEU A 175 14.15 -9.20 -0.07
C LEU A 175 13.77 -9.82 -1.43
N LEU A 176 12.96 -9.11 -2.23
CA LEU A 176 12.57 -9.57 -3.57
C LEU A 176 13.79 -9.70 -4.49
N THR A 177 14.68 -8.71 -4.49
CA THR A 177 15.92 -8.72 -5.29
C THR A 177 16.84 -9.84 -4.83
N GLY A 178 16.96 -10.07 -3.51
CA GLY A 178 17.75 -11.17 -2.96
C GLY A 178 17.27 -12.54 -3.46
N ILE A 179 15.95 -12.76 -3.53
CA ILE A 179 15.37 -13.98 -4.08
C ILE A 179 15.72 -14.13 -5.59
N VAL A 180 15.70 -13.02 -6.36
CA VAL A 180 16.07 -13.05 -7.79
C VAL A 180 17.52 -13.40 -8.01
N ILE A 181 18.44 -12.84 -7.19
CA ILE A 181 19.88 -13.06 -7.33
C ILE A 181 20.29 -14.47 -6.88
N TYR A 182 19.52 -15.07 -5.96
CA TYR A 182 19.84 -16.42 -5.47
C TYR A 182 19.75 -17.44 -6.61
N ARG A 183 20.92 -17.87 -7.11
CA ARG A 183 21.05 -18.79 -8.22
C ARG A 183 20.51 -20.18 -7.85
N GLY A 184 19.53 -20.66 -8.60
CA GLY A 184 18.93 -22.01 -8.41
C GLY A 184 17.45 -21.99 -8.06
N VAL A 185 16.85 -20.83 -7.84
CA VAL A 185 15.39 -20.73 -7.66
C VAL A 185 14.70 -20.83 -9.02
N HIS A 186 13.91 -21.89 -9.21
CA HIS A 186 13.07 -22.03 -10.39
C HIS A 186 12.11 -20.83 -10.52
N SER A 187 11.82 -20.41 -11.76
CA SER A 187 10.97 -19.25 -12.02
C SER A 187 9.61 -19.34 -11.33
N VAL A 188 9.01 -20.53 -11.27
CA VAL A 188 7.72 -20.78 -10.60
C VAL A 188 7.80 -20.51 -9.09
N VAL A 189 8.89 -20.94 -8.44
CA VAL A 189 9.09 -20.70 -6.99
C VAL A 189 9.23 -19.21 -6.69
N TYR A 190 9.97 -18.48 -7.53
CA TYR A 190 10.10 -17.03 -7.40
C TYR A 190 8.74 -16.33 -7.55
N ASP A 191 8.02 -16.62 -8.64
CA ASP A 191 6.73 -15.98 -8.92
C ASP A 191 5.72 -16.28 -7.81
N THR A 192 5.70 -17.52 -7.31
CA THR A 192 4.86 -17.91 -6.17
C THR A 192 5.26 -17.17 -4.89
N ALA A 193 6.55 -17.04 -4.60
CA ALA A 193 7.04 -16.33 -3.42
C ALA A 193 6.67 -14.84 -3.45
N VAL A 194 6.75 -14.18 -4.61
CA VAL A 194 6.33 -12.78 -4.81
C VAL A 194 4.84 -12.62 -4.54
N ILE A 195 4.01 -13.53 -5.08
CA ILE A 195 2.55 -13.51 -4.88
C ILE A 195 2.22 -13.70 -3.39
N ILE A 196 2.81 -14.67 -2.73
CA ILE A 196 2.60 -14.92 -1.30
C ILE A 196 3.00 -13.69 -0.48
N LEU A 197 4.17 -13.12 -0.75
CA LEU A 197 4.65 -11.92 -0.04
C LEU A 197 3.70 -10.74 -0.23
N PHE A 198 3.19 -10.54 -1.45
CA PHE A 198 2.22 -9.50 -1.76
C PHE A 198 0.92 -9.65 -0.95
N PHE A 199 0.31 -10.84 -0.97
CA PHE A 199 -0.91 -11.08 -0.20
C PHE A 199 -0.69 -10.99 1.30
N THR A 200 0.45 -11.51 1.79
CA THR A 200 0.83 -11.39 3.20
C THR A 200 0.95 -9.93 3.63
N TYR A 201 1.57 -9.09 2.78
CA TYR A 201 1.67 -7.66 3.04
C TYR A 201 0.29 -6.99 3.08
N LEU A 202 -0.63 -7.30 2.14
CA LEU A 202 -1.99 -6.74 2.15
C LEU A 202 -2.77 -7.14 3.41
N VAL A 203 -2.68 -8.40 3.82
CA VAL A 203 -3.29 -8.88 5.07
C VAL A 203 -2.69 -8.15 6.26
N PHE A 204 -1.37 -7.97 6.29
CA PHE A 204 -0.71 -7.23 7.35
C PHE A 204 -1.16 -5.76 7.41
N VAL A 205 -1.27 -5.08 6.28
CA VAL A 205 -1.79 -3.70 6.19
C VAL A 205 -3.22 -3.62 6.77
N PHE A 206 -4.07 -4.57 6.38
CA PHE A 206 -5.45 -4.64 6.89
C PHE A 206 -5.49 -4.86 8.41
N LEU A 207 -4.71 -5.79 8.93
CA LEU A 207 -4.62 -6.06 10.36
C LEU A 207 -4.02 -4.87 11.13
N ALA A 208 -2.98 -4.23 10.61
CA ALA A 208 -2.36 -3.07 11.22
C ALA A 208 -3.35 -1.90 11.36
N PHE A 209 -4.18 -1.69 10.35
CA PHE A 209 -5.23 -0.69 10.42
C PHE A 209 -6.31 -1.05 11.45
N ASN A 210 -6.81 -2.28 11.44
CA ASN A 210 -7.87 -2.70 12.35
C ASN A 210 -7.44 -2.77 13.81
N LEU A 211 -6.21 -3.25 14.11
CA LEU A 211 -5.76 -3.46 15.48
C LEU A 211 -5.10 -2.21 16.08
N TRP A 212 -4.35 -1.46 15.27
CA TRP A 212 -3.51 -0.34 15.77
C TRP A 212 -3.87 1.01 15.18
N HIS A 213 -4.90 1.07 14.31
CA HIS A 213 -5.28 2.27 13.56
C HIS A 213 -4.09 2.88 12.78
N LEU A 214 -3.17 2.00 12.35
CA LEU A 214 -1.94 2.37 11.65
C LEU A 214 -2.13 2.26 10.14
N VAL A 215 -2.02 3.39 9.44
CA VAL A 215 -2.05 3.43 7.98
C VAL A 215 -0.66 3.17 7.43
N LEU A 216 -0.52 2.04 6.75
CA LEU A 216 0.69 1.66 6.03
C LEU A 216 0.60 2.05 4.55
N PRO A 217 1.71 2.38 3.90
CA PRO A 217 1.72 2.69 2.47
C PRO A 217 1.44 1.41 1.67
N VAL A 218 0.49 1.46 0.73
CA VAL A 218 0.19 0.33 -0.16
C VAL A 218 0.78 0.54 -1.55
N VAL A 219 0.57 1.72 -2.12
CA VAL A 219 0.90 2.00 -3.54
C VAL A 219 2.40 1.88 -3.82
N ALA A 220 3.24 2.45 -2.96
CA ALA A 220 4.68 2.45 -3.21
C ALA A 220 5.35 1.06 -3.06
N PRO A 221 5.06 0.24 -2.02
CA PRO A 221 5.55 -1.14 -1.95
C PRO A 221 5.04 -2.03 -3.08
N VAL A 222 3.77 -1.88 -3.47
CA VAL A 222 3.20 -2.62 -4.61
C VAL A 222 3.89 -2.22 -5.91
N GLY A 223 4.07 -0.93 -6.16
CA GLY A 223 4.81 -0.43 -7.31
C GLY A 223 6.25 -0.96 -7.36
N ALA A 224 6.95 -0.96 -6.23
CA ALA A 224 8.29 -1.53 -6.12
C ALA A 224 8.31 -3.04 -6.40
N ALA A 225 7.33 -3.79 -5.90
CA ALA A 225 7.23 -5.23 -6.18
C ALA A 225 6.98 -5.51 -7.67
N VAL A 226 6.07 -4.78 -8.30
CA VAL A 226 5.77 -4.93 -9.74
C VAL A 226 6.99 -4.58 -10.60
N THR A 227 7.67 -3.48 -10.31
CA THR A 227 8.88 -3.09 -11.05
C THR A 227 10.01 -4.10 -10.89
N THR A 228 10.21 -4.66 -9.68
CA THR A 228 11.20 -5.72 -9.44
C THR A 228 10.84 -7.00 -10.20
N MET A 229 9.56 -7.36 -10.26
CA MET A 229 9.10 -8.53 -11.02
C MET A 229 9.34 -8.35 -12.52
N ILE A 230 9.03 -7.17 -13.09
CA ILE A 230 9.30 -6.86 -14.49
C ILE A 230 10.80 -6.90 -14.79
N ALA A 231 11.62 -6.29 -13.94
CA ALA A 231 13.08 -6.33 -14.07
C ALA A 231 13.62 -7.77 -14.03
N GLY A 232 13.11 -8.61 -13.14
CA GLY A 232 13.45 -10.03 -13.06
C GLY A 232 13.08 -10.80 -14.33
N LEU A 233 11.89 -10.53 -14.89
CA LEU A 233 11.46 -11.13 -16.15
C LEU A 233 12.38 -10.74 -17.31
N VAL A 234 12.72 -9.46 -17.44
CA VAL A 234 13.63 -8.95 -18.47
C VAL A 234 15.01 -9.59 -18.36
N MET A 235 15.56 -9.68 -17.15
CA MET A 235 16.85 -10.35 -16.91
C MET A 235 16.81 -11.83 -17.34
N ARG A 236 15.75 -12.55 -17.04
CA ARG A 236 15.58 -13.97 -17.46
C ARG A 236 15.55 -14.09 -18.99
N ILE A 237 14.84 -13.19 -19.69
CA ILE A 237 14.80 -13.20 -21.15
C ILE A 237 16.21 -12.97 -21.74
N ILE A 238 16.94 -11.98 -21.19
CA ILE A 238 18.31 -11.70 -21.63
C ILE A 238 19.23 -12.89 -21.38
N ASP A 239 19.16 -13.53 -20.21
CA ASP A 239 20.00 -14.68 -19.89
C ASP A 239 19.65 -15.89 -20.75
N TYR A 240 18.38 -16.12 -21.04
CA TYR A 240 17.94 -17.16 -21.97
C TYR A 240 18.50 -16.95 -23.38
N GLU A 241 18.42 -15.73 -23.91
CA GLU A 241 19.00 -15.41 -25.22
C GLU A 241 20.52 -15.53 -25.24
N ARG A 242 21.21 -15.15 -24.16
CA ARG A 242 22.67 -15.32 -24.02
C ARG A 242 23.06 -16.80 -24.03
N GLN A 243 22.34 -17.64 -23.28
CA GLN A 243 22.58 -19.08 -23.26
C GLN A 243 22.34 -19.71 -24.63
N LYS A 244 21.24 -19.32 -25.31
CA LYS A 244 20.92 -19.77 -26.67
C LYS A 244 22.03 -19.43 -27.68
N ARG A 245 22.52 -18.19 -27.64
CA ARG A 245 23.64 -17.72 -28.48
C ARG A 245 24.92 -18.47 -28.16
N ARG A 246 25.23 -18.69 -26.89
CA ARG A 246 26.41 -19.43 -26.46
C ARG A 246 26.36 -20.91 -26.97
N MET A 247 25.23 -21.54 -26.85
CA MET A 247 25.02 -22.91 -27.41
C MET A 247 25.21 -22.92 -28.91
N ARG A 248 24.58 -21.98 -29.64
CA ARG A 248 24.72 -21.86 -31.09
C ARG A 248 26.19 -21.68 -31.52
N ASN A 249 26.96 -20.86 -30.82
CA ASN A 249 28.36 -20.62 -31.13
C ASN A 249 29.24 -21.82 -30.83
N LEU A 250 28.97 -22.57 -29.76
CA LEU A 250 29.72 -23.78 -29.42
C LEU A 250 29.49 -24.93 -30.43
N PHE A 251 28.25 -25.12 -30.89
CA PHE A 251 27.88 -26.15 -31.82
C PHE A 251 28.09 -25.77 -33.28
N GLY A 252 28.02 -24.49 -33.61
CA GLY A 252 28.15 -23.95 -34.97
C GLY A 252 29.53 -24.19 -35.60
N THR A 253 30.56 -24.48 -34.79
CA THR A 253 31.91 -24.82 -35.27
C THR A 253 32.03 -26.29 -35.71
N TYR A 254 31.16 -27.18 -35.18
CA TYR A 254 31.24 -28.62 -35.41
C TYR A 254 30.04 -29.21 -36.14
N ILE A 255 28.95 -28.51 -36.25
CA ILE A 255 27.69 -28.95 -36.84
C ILE A 255 27.20 -27.91 -37.82
N ALA A 256 26.71 -28.33 -38.99
CA ALA A 256 26.17 -27.42 -39.99
C ALA A 256 25.10 -26.47 -39.36
N PRO A 257 25.17 -25.15 -39.61
CA PRO A 257 24.29 -24.15 -39.00
C PRO A 257 22.79 -24.46 -39.18
N ASP A 258 22.42 -25.06 -40.29
CA ASP A 258 21.05 -25.49 -40.59
C ASP A 258 20.54 -26.59 -39.67
N LEU A 259 21.41 -27.54 -39.29
CA LEU A 259 21.04 -28.62 -38.37
C LEU A 259 20.81 -28.09 -36.95
N VAL A 260 21.70 -27.19 -36.50
CA VAL A 260 21.56 -26.51 -35.20
C VAL A 260 20.28 -25.68 -35.17
N SER A 261 19.94 -24.97 -36.25
CA SER A 261 18.73 -24.17 -36.35
C SER A 261 17.46 -25.04 -36.27
N ARG A 262 17.42 -26.16 -36.99
CA ARG A 262 16.31 -27.15 -36.94
C ARG A 262 16.12 -27.73 -35.52
N MET A 263 17.19 -28.09 -34.84
CA MET A 263 17.16 -28.62 -33.45
C MET A 263 16.62 -27.60 -32.45
N VAL A 264 16.98 -26.31 -32.59
CA VAL A 264 16.54 -25.24 -31.71
C VAL A 264 15.09 -24.86 -31.99
N GLU A 265 14.66 -24.82 -33.27
CA GLU A 265 13.31 -24.40 -33.66
C GLU A 265 12.25 -25.46 -33.44
N ARG A 266 12.57 -26.74 -33.72
CA ARG A 266 11.60 -27.84 -33.59
C ARG A 266 11.56 -28.50 -32.24
N ARG A 267 12.48 -28.15 -31.30
CA ARG A 267 12.64 -28.81 -30.00
C ARG A 267 12.72 -30.34 -30.11
N GLU A 268 13.19 -30.85 -31.24
CA GLU A 268 13.36 -32.28 -31.46
C GLU A 268 14.73 -32.68 -30.91
N GLU A 269 14.73 -33.68 -30.04
CA GLU A 269 15.97 -34.30 -29.62
C GLU A 269 16.57 -35.10 -30.82
N PRO A 270 17.91 -35.03 -31.01
CA PRO A 270 18.54 -35.77 -32.10
C PRO A 270 18.26 -37.27 -31.93
N GLN A 271 17.53 -37.82 -32.86
CA GLN A 271 17.30 -39.28 -32.85
C GLN A 271 18.60 -39.98 -33.17
N LEU A 272 19.02 -40.85 -32.28
CA LEU A 272 20.14 -41.78 -32.52
C LEU A 272 19.70 -42.81 -33.54
N GLY A 273 20.02 -42.63 -34.80
CA GLY A 273 19.61 -43.57 -35.83
C GLY A 273 19.81 -43.08 -37.27
N GLY A 274 20.04 -41.76 -37.40
CA GLY A 274 20.21 -41.16 -38.72
C GLY A 274 18.88 -40.97 -39.48
N VAL A 275 18.94 -40.20 -40.55
CA VAL A 275 17.82 -39.95 -41.48
C VAL A 275 18.29 -40.38 -42.87
N GLU A 276 17.42 -41.05 -43.59
CA GLU A 276 17.72 -41.46 -44.98
C GLU A 276 17.41 -40.27 -45.91
N GLU A 277 18.49 -39.71 -46.45
CA GLU A 277 18.39 -38.59 -47.41
C GLU A 277 19.26 -38.86 -48.67
N SER A 278 18.82 -38.26 -49.76
CA SER A 278 19.61 -38.29 -51.01
C SER A 278 20.70 -37.24 -50.94
N ILE A 279 21.94 -37.66 -50.82
CA ILE A 279 23.11 -36.78 -50.68
C ILE A 279 24.05 -36.92 -51.86
N THR A 280 24.75 -35.84 -52.22
CA THR A 280 25.91 -35.85 -53.10
C THR A 280 27.15 -35.90 -52.23
N SER A 281 27.95 -36.95 -52.37
CA SER A 281 29.24 -37.05 -51.67
C SER A 281 30.35 -36.40 -52.51
N PHE A 282 31.07 -35.51 -51.85
CA PHE A 282 32.27 -34.87 -52.42
C PHE A 282 33.49 -35.23 -51.56
N PHE A 283 34.57 -35.62 -52.19
CA PHE A 283 35.82 -35.93 -51.51
C PHE A 283 36.91 -35.02 -52.08
N SER A 284 37.65 -34.38 -51.18
CA SER A 284 38.85 -33.60 -51.54
C SER A 284 39.99 -33.99 -50.60
N ASP A 285 41.22 -33.92 -51.09
CA ASP A 285 42.43 -34.18 -50.32
C ASP A 285 43.48 -33.10 -50.67
N ILE A 286 44.32 -32.81 -49.67
CA ILE A 286 45.43 -31.87 -49.88
C ILE A 286 46.65 -32.71 -50.39
N GLU A 287 47.11 -32.37 -51.58
CA GLU A 287 48.25 -32.99 -52.16
C GLU A 287 49.51 -32.82 -51.31
N GLN A 288 50.21 -33.97 -51.00
CA GLN A 288 51.41 -33.96 -50.16
C GLN A 288 51.20 -33.39 -48.74
N PHE A 289 50.05 -33.58 -48.13
CA PHE A 289 49.75 -33.06 -46.78
C PHE A 289 50.73 -33.53 -45.71
N THR A 290 51.25 -34.74 -45.80
CA THR A 290 52.25 -35.28 -44.90
C THR A 290 53.56 -34.50 -44.90
N LEU A 291 54.05 -34.08 -46.06
CA LEU A 291 55.23 -33.24 -46.20
C LEU A 291 54.96 -31.81 -45.65
N LEU A 292 53.85 -31.25 -46.01
CA LEU A 292 53.41 -29.93 -45.49
C LEU A 292 53.28 -29.91 -43.96
N SER A 293 52.79 -31.00 -43.38
CA SER A 293 52.61 -31.11 -41.92
C SER A 293 53.93 -31.25 -41.14
N GLU A 294 54.98 -31.74 -41.81
CA GLU A 294 56.33 -31.87 -41.21
C GLU A 294 57.10 -30.52 -41.29
N GLU A 295 56.84 -29.71 -42.34
CA GLU A 295 57.54 -28.42 -42.54
C GLU A 295 56.92 -27.23 -41.79
N LEU A 296 55.62 -27.27 -41.52
CA LEU A 296 54.86 -26.19 -40.86
C LEU A 296 54.82 -26.35 -39.32
N ARG A 297 54.85 -25.22 -38.64
CA ARG A 297 54.56 -25.20 -37.19
C ARG A 297 53.10 -25.59 -36.93
N PRO A 298 52.80 -26.16 -35.80
CA PRO A 298 51.43 -26.61 -35.49
C PRO A 298 50.38 -25.51 -35.65
N SER A 299 50.69 -24.24 -35.30
CA SER A 299 49.78 -23.09 -35.48
C SER A 299 49.57 -22.74 -36.95
N GLU A 300 50.58 -22.81 -37.79
CA GLU A 300 50.51 -22.51 -39.22
C GLU A 300 49.73 -23.62 -39.95
N LEU A 301 49.93 -24.85 -39.55
CA LEU A 301 49.19 -26.02 -40.09
C LEU A 301 47.69 -25.92 -39.76
N VAL A 302 47.32 -25.53 -38.53
CA VAL A 302 45.92 -25.33 -38.16
C VAL A 302 45.31 -24.18 -38.98
N THR A 303 46.03 -23.10 -39.21
CA THR A 303 45.55 -21.95 -40.04
C THR A 303 45.29 -22.43 -41.47
N LEU A 304 46.22 -23.15 -42.06
CA LEU A 304 46.11 -23.69 -43.42
C LEU A 304 44.91 -24.66 -43.57
N ILE A 305 44.73 -25.55 -42.60
CA ILE A 305 43.60 -26.49 -42.62
C ILE A 305 42.26 -25.74 -42.48
N ASN A 306 42.18 -24.73 -41.63
CA ASN A 306 40.98 -23.93 -41.52
C ASN A 306 40.66 -23.14 -42.79
N GLU A 307 41.65 -22.54 -43.44
CA GLU A 307 41.50 -21.84 -44.74
C GLU A 307 41.07 -22.79 -45.86
N TYR A 308 41.56 -24.05 -45.84
CA TYR A 308 41.16 -25.07 -46.84
C TYR A 308 39.71 -25.57 -46.60
N LEU A 309 39.24 -25.57 -45.36
CA LEU A 309 37.89 -26.06 -44.99
C LEU A 309 36.81 -25.00 -45.06
N GLU A 310 37.16 -23.71 -45.16
CA GLU A 310 36.21 -22.60 -45.38
C GLU A 310 35.78 -22.56 -46.87
#